data_04dbc588bc1bfa6e609e69147108c9ee
#
_entry.id   04dbc588bc1bfa6e609e69147108c9ee
#
_cell.length_a   1.000
_cell.length_b   1.000
_cell.length_c   1.000
_cell.angle_alpha   90.00
_cell.angle_beta   90.00
_cell.angle_gamma   90.00
#
_symmetry.space_group_name_H-M   'P 1'
#
loop_
_entity.id
_entity.type
_entity.pdbx_description
1 polymer ?
#
loop_
_entity_poly.entity_id
_entity_poly.type
_entity_poly.pdbx_seq_one_letter_code
_entity_poly.pdbx_strand_id
1 'polypeptide(L)'
;MKKVLIILLFLFTKLHADDFKLEKIINGLERPWSLSFIDNKNILVTEKPGNIKFINLSEKKINNINHNLNVIEDGQGGLLDVLYKNNVVYVSYSENRLNGNSSTSVAKANFNKYKMDFKNIFRAEPPINSGYHFGSRLLIKDKHLYVTAGERGQGMIAQDHTKHPGSIIRINLDGSIPKDNPKFVNKKEWLPEIYQIGVRNPQGMSLSPFDNKVYLTNHGARGGDWFGTANFAENYGWKIL
;
A
#
# COMPACT_ATOMS: atom_id res chain seq x y z
N MET A 1 54.05 43.36 -9.86
CA MET A 1 52.96 42.38 -9.92
C MET A 1 52.22 42.37 -8.59
N LYS A 2 51.02 42.93 -8.51
CA LYS A 2 50.20 42.97 -7.27
C LYS A 2 49.42 41.66 -7.20
N LYS A 3 49.65 40.89 -6.12
CA LYS A 3 48.90 39.66 -5.85
C LYS A 3 47.54 40.08 -5.27
N VAL A 4 46.44 39.79 -5.97
CA VAL A 4 45.08 40.00 -5.49
C VAL A 4 44.74 38.76 -4.67
N LEU A 5 44.53 38.94 -3.36
CA LEU A 5 44.06 37.90 -2.44
C LEU A 5 42.51 37.90 -2.48
N ILE A 6 41.93 36.87 -3.11
CA ILE A 6 40.47 36.67 -3.11
C ILE A 6 40.11 35.94 -1.80
N ILE A 7 39.50 36.66 -0.86
CA ILE A 7 38.92 36.08 0.37
C ILE A 7 37.52 35.59 0.01
N LEU A 8 37.34 34.26 -0.07
CA LEU A 8 36.05 33.64 -0.22
C LEU A 8 35.31 33.67 1.15
N LEU A 9 34.38 34.58 1.30
CA LEU A 9 33.54 34.64 2.49
C LEU A 9 32.46 33.53 2.38
N PHE A 10 32.65 32.41 3.08
CA PHE A 10 31.62 31.39 3.27
C PHE A 10 30.59 31.94 4.25
N LEU A 11 29.48 32.42 3.73
CA LEU A 11 28.27 32.67 4.52
C LEU A 11 27.67 31.32 4.94
N PHE A 12 28.01 30.87 6.14
CA PHE A 12 27.28 29.79 6.79
C PHE A 12 25.88 30.29 7.16
N THR A 13 24.92 30.13 6.27
CA THR A 13 23.51 30.19 6.65
C THR A 13 23.25 28.98 7.56
N LYS A 14 23.01 29.20 8.84
CA LYS A 14 22.47 28.16 9.71
C LYS A 14 21.11 27.79 9.12
N LEU A 15 21.02 26.65 8.44
CA LEU A 15 19.75 25.99 8.20
C LEU A 15 19.19 25.62 9.59
N HIS A 16 18.24 26.41 10.06
CA HIS A 16 17.41 25.99 11.18
C HIS A 16 16.54 24.86 10.65
N ALA A 17 16.92 23.62 10.95
CA ALA A 17 15.96 22.54 10.91
C ALA A 17 14.92 22.88 11.99
N ASP A 18 13.65 23.00 11.60
CA ASP A 18 12.57 23.10 12.57
C ASP A 18 12.73 21.96 13.57
N ASP A 19 12.69 22.26 14.87
CA ASP A 19 12.83 21.27 15.92
C ASP A 19 11.64 20.32 15.87
N PHE A 20 11.79 19.17 15.19
CA PHE A 20 10.78 18.13 15.19
C PHE A 20 10.69 17.50 16.56
N LYS A 21 9.53 17.64 17.22
CA LYS A 21 9.23 16.99 18.48
C LYS A 21 8.53 15.66 18.22
N LEU A 22 9.17 14.57 18.59
CA LEU A 22 8.53 13.26 18.63
C LEU A 22 7.74 13.10 19.92
N GLU A 23 6.45 12.84 19.81
CA GLU A 23 5.58 12.55 20.92
C GLU A 23 5.08 11.10 20.85
N LYS A 24 5.29 10.34 21.92
CA LYS A 24 4.81 8.98 22.05
C LYS A 24 3.33 8.98 22.44
N ILE A 25 2.47 8.61 21.52
CA ILE A 25 1.01 8.62 21.71
C ILE A 25 0.52 7.39 22.47
N ILE A 26 1.00 6.18 22.10
CA ILE A 26 0.53 4.92 22.67
C ILE A 26 1.62 3.86 22.69
N ASN A 27 1.45 2.84 23.54
CA ASN A 27 2.32 1.67 23.67
C ASN A 27 1.55 0.37 23.43
N GLY A 28 2.27 -0.76 23.33
CA GLY A 28 1.67 -2.10 23.35
C GLY A 28 1.12 -2.54 22.00
N LEU A 29 1.59 -1.96 20.89
CA LEU A 29 1.32 -2.43 19.54
C LEU A 29 2.36 -3.48 19.14
N GLU A 30 1.91 -4.54 18.49
CA GLU A 30 2.75 -5.62 17.99
C GLU A 30 2.95 -5.51 16.47
N ARG A 31 4.13 -5.09 16.04
CA ARG A 31 4.48 -4.93 14.61
C ARG A 31 3.38 -4.18 13.82
N PRO A 32 3.00 -2.95 14.25
CA PRO A 32 1.98 -2.17 13.56
C PRO A 32 2.43 -1.88 12.12
N TRP A 33 1.51 -2.06 11.16
CA TRP A 33 1.84 -1.86 9.75
C TRP A 33 1.21 -0.59 9.18
N SER A 34 -0.06 -0.33 9.49
CA SER A 34 -0.79 0.83 8.99
C SER A 34 -1.78 1.36 10.01
N LEU A 35 -2.18 2.61 9.80
CA LEU A 35 -3.25 3.25 10.55
C LEU A 35 -4.19 4.03 9.62
N SER A 36 -5.44 4.17 10.05
CA SER A 36 -6.44 5.02 9.40
C SER A 36 -7.24 5.78 10.44
N PHE A 37 -7.40 7.09 10.26
CA PHE A 37 -8.27 7.89 11.10
C PHE A 37 -9.74 7.57 10.81
N ILE A 38 -10.53 7.37 11.87
CA ILE A 38 -11.99 7.32 11.82
C ILE A 38 -12.52 8.74 12.00
N ASP A 39 -11.95 9.44 12.97
CA ASP A 39 -12.19 10.83 13.31
C ASP A 39 -10.97 11.42 14.04
N ASN A 40 -11.07 12.64 14.57
CA ASN A 40 -9.97 13.33 15.26
C ASN A 40 -9.52 12.65 16.58
N LYS A 41 -10.28 11.70 17.11
CA LYS A 41 -10.00 11.02 18.38
C LYS A 41 -9.76 9.53 18.25
N ASN A 42 -10.16 8.94 17.15
CA ASN A 42 -10.17 7.48 16.98
C ASN A 42 -9.45 7.05 15.71
N ILE A 43 -8.62 6.02 15.85
CA ILE A 43 -7.92 5.41 14.72
C ILE A 43 -8.12 3.90 14.72
N LEU A 44 -8.00 3.32 13.53
CA LEU A 44 -7.75 1.89 13.33
C LEU A 44 -6.27 1.67 13.11
N VAL A 45 -5.73 0.60 13.66
CA VAL A 45 -4.36 0.15 13.41
C VAL A 45 -4.38 -1.33 13.07
N THR A 46 -3.66 -1.71 12.04
CA THR A 46 -3.39 -3.11 11.70
C THR A 46 -2.04 -3.53 12.23
N GLU A 47 -1.98 -4.74 12.74
CA GLU A 47 -0.74 -5.39 13.16
C GLU A 47 -0.48 -6.61 12.29
N LYS A 48 0.76 -6.78 11.84
CA LYS A 48 1.15 -7.86 10.92
C LYS A 48 0.68 -9.27 11.34
N PRO A 49 0.69 -9.64 12.64
CA PRO A 49 0.19 -10.95 13.07
C PRO A 49 -1.28 -11.23 12.75
N GLY A 50 -2.04 -10.21 12.35
CA GLY A 50 -3.45 -10.36 11.99
C GLY A 50 -4.41 -9.64 12.94
N ASN A 51 -3.94 -8.72 13.78
CA ASN A 51 -4.83 -8.00 14.69
C ASN A 51 -5.30 -6.67 14.06
N ILE A 52 -6.54 -6.30 14.37
CA ILE A 52 -7.05 -4.95 14.14
C ILE A 52 -7.33 -4.31 15.49
N LYS A 53 -6.73 -3.13 15.72
CA LYS A 53 -6.92 -2.35 16.94
C LYS A 53 -7.79 -1.13 16.64
N PHE A 54 -8.76 -0.88 17.49
CA PHE A 54 -9.44 0.40 17.61
C PHE A 54 -8.81 1.15 18.77
N ILE A 55 -8.33 2.35 18.51
CA ILE A 55 -7.60 3.16 19.50
C ILE A 55 -8.30 4.49 19.69
N ASN A 56 -8.70 4.77 20.92
CA ASN A 56 -9.11 6.12 21.32
C ASN A 56 -7.86 6.90 21.78
N LEU A 57 -7.49 7.92 21.03
CA LEU A 57 -6.28 8.71 21.26
C LEU A 57 -6.36 9.57 22.52
N SER A 58 -7.56 10.08 22.85
CA SER A 58 -7.77 10.95 24.02
C SER A 58 -7.70 10.15 25.32
N GLU A 59 -8.30 8.95 25.34
CA GLU A 59 -8.31 8.06 26.49
C GLU A 59 -7.08 7.15 26.55
N LYS A 60 -6.29 7.11 25.49
CA LYS A 60 -5.15 6.18 25.30
C LYS A 60 -5.57 4.72 25.48
N LYS A 61 -6.77 4.37 25.03
CA LYS A 61 -7.37 3.05 25.18
C LYS A 61 -7.32 2.26 23.88
N ILE A 62 -6.87 1.01 23.97
CA ILE A 62 -6.80 0.04 22.86
C ILE A 62 -7.85 -1.02 23.05
N ASN A 63 -8.63 -1.30 22.02
CA ASN A 63 -9.54 -2.43 21.92
C ASN A 63 -9.20 -3.29 20.71
N ASN A 64 -9.20 -4.60 20.87
CA ASN A 64 -9.11 -5.52 19.73
C ASN A 64 -10.47 -5.60 19.04
N ILE A 65 -10.43 -5.65 17.71
CA ILE A 65 -11.61 -5.93 16.88
C ILE A 65 -11.51 -7.37 16.40
N ASN A 66 -12.51 -8.19 16.71
CA ASN A 66 -12.61 -9.56 16.19
C ASN A 66 -12.94 -9.53 14.69
N HIS A 67 -12.38 -10.44 13.91
CA HIS A 67 -12.65 -10.54 12.48
C HIS A 67 -12.44 -11.96 11.95
N ASN A 68 -12.87 -12.19 10.70
CA ASN A 68 -12.84 -13.48 10.01
C ASN A 68 -11.78 -13.59 8.90
N LEU A 69 -10.81 -12.68 8.82
CA LEU A 69 -9.77 -12.72 7.80
C LEU A 69 -8.85 -13.94 7.98
N ASN A 70 -8.55 -14.62 6.89
CA ASN A 70 -7.60 -15.75 6.85
C ASN A 70 -6.19 -15.25 6.54
N VAL A 71 -5.59 -14.57 7.52
CA VAL A 71 -4.25 -13.95 7.39
C VAL A 71 -3.16 -14.99 7.59
N ILE A 72 -2.11 -14.93 6.76
CA ILE A 72 -0.85 -15.61 7.02
C ILE A 72 0.25 -14.56 7.21
N GLU A 73 0.94 -14.61 8.33
CA GLU A 73 2.15 -13.84 8.53
C GLU A 73 3.35 -14.67 8.10
N ASP A 74 3.94 -14.27 6.97
CA ASP A 74 5.16 -14.86 6.44
C ASP A 74 6.04 -13.77 5.82
N GLY A 75 7.28 -13.65 6.29
CA GLY A 75 8.24 -12.65 5.82
C GLY A 75 7.69 -11.21 5.89
N GLN A 76 7.42 -10.62 4.74
CA GLN A 76 6.83 -9.28 4.63
C GLN A 76 5.29 -9.29 4.68
N GLY A 77 4.67 -10.45 4.59
CA GLY A 77 3.22 -10.64 4.64
C GLY A 77 2.64 -10.50 6.05
N GLY A 78 1.31 -10.49 6.13
CA GLY A 78 0.53 -10.33 7.35
C GLY A 78 -0.77 -9.56 7.07
N LEU A 79 -1.38 -9.00 8.10
CA LEU A 79 -2.41 -7.99 7.95
C LEU A 79 -1.72 -6.64 7.74
N LEU A 80 -1.98 -6.00 6.60
CA LEU A 80 -1.15 -4.92 6.08
C LEU A 80 -1.88 -3.58 6.15
N ASP A 81 -2.41 -3.07 5.04
CA ASP A 81 -3.02 -1.75 5.05
C ASP A 81 -4.45 -1.74 5.59
N VAL A 82 -4.84 -0.62 6.16
CA VAL A 82 -6.21 -0.33 6.59
C VAL A 82 -6.62 1.06 6.12
N LEU A 83 -7.84 1.16 5.58
CA LEU A 83 -8.41 2.42 5.14
C LEU A 83 -9.88 2.48 5.59
N TYR A 84 -10.23 3.54 6.32
CA TYR A 84 -11.60 3.83 6.73
C TYR A 84 -12.21 4.91 5.83
N LYS A 85 -13.39 4.67 5.30
CA LYS A 85 -14.18 5.68 4.57
C LYS A 85 -15.67 5.42 4.71
N ASN A 86 -16.42 6.44 5.14
CA ASN A 86 -17.90 6.41 5.17
C ASN A 86 -18.47 5.16 5.85
N ASN A 87 -17.98 4.86 7.04
CA ASN A 87 -18.39 3.67 7.83
C ASN A 87 -18.03 2.32 7.21
N VAL A 88 -17.17 2.28 6.20
CA VAL A 88 -16.62 1.06 5.61
C VAL A 88 -15.11 1.00 5.87
N VAL A 89 -14.65 -0.17 6.28
CA VAL A 89 -13.21 -0.48 6.46
C VAL A 89 -12.76 -1.37 5.33
N TYR A 90 -11.70 -0.98 4.66
CA TYR A 90 -10.98 -1.77 3.67
C TYR A 90 -9.66 -2.20 4.29
N VAL A 91 -9.27 -3.44 4.08
CA VAL A 91 -7.98 -3.96 4.50
C VAL A 91 -7.32 -4.72 3.36
N SER A 92 -5.99 -4.61 3.29
CA SER A 92 -5.17 -5.49 2.46
C SER A 92 -4.40 -6.44 3.37
N TYR A 93 -4.18 -7.66 2.91
CA TYR A 93 -3.50 -8.67 3.70
C TYR A 93 -2.92 -9.77 2.82
N SER A 94 -1.95 -10.50 3.35
CA SER A 94 -1.52 -11.76 2.77
C SER A 94 -2.53 -12.83 3.15
N GLU A 95 -3.38 -13.20 2.18
CA GLU A 95 -4.37 -14.25 2.36
C GLU A 95 -3.69 -15.62 2.29
N ASN A 96 -3.95 -16.44 3.31
CA ASN A 96 -3.54 -17.84 3.28
C ASN A 96 -4.33 -18.57 2.19
N ARG A 97 -3.61 -19.08 1.19
CA ARG A 97 -4.15 -19.90 0.12
C ARG A 97 -3.66 -21.33 0.34
N LEU A 98 -4.18 -22.26 -0.36
CA LEU A 98 -3.82 -23.67 -0.14
C LEU A 98 -2.33 -23.96 -0.45
N ASN A 99 -1.77 -25.03 0.14
CA ASN A 99 -0.43 -25.55 -0.14
C ASN A 99 0.72 -24.58 0.13
N GLY A 100 0.64 -23.77 1.19
CA GLY A 100 1.68 -22.81 1.55
C GLY A 100 1.75 -21.57 0.65
N ASN A 101 0.82 -21.42 -0.28
CA ASN A 101 0.74 -20.23 -1.10
C ASN A 101 0.02 -19.09 -0.37
N SER A 102 0.33 -17.87 -0.78
CA SER A 102 -0.35 -16.65 -0.32
C SER A 102 -0.52 -15.66 -1.45
N SER A 103 -1.51 -14.78 -1.34
CA SER A 103 -1.71 -13.68 -2.28
C SER A 103 -2.03 -12.39 -1.57
N THR A 104 -1.70 -11.26 -2.20
CA THR A 104 -2.23 -9.96 -1.79
C THR A 104 -3.71 -9.94 -2.06
N SER A 105 -4.49 -9.81 -1.00
CA SER A 105 -5.95 -9.77 -1.05
C SER A 105 -6.49 -8.52 -0.40
N VAL A 106 -7.67 -8.10 -0.82
CA VAL A 106 -8.38 -6.95 -0.25
C VAL A 106 -9.77 -7.38 0.18
N ALA A 107 -10.14 -7.01 1.40
CA ALA A 107 -11.46 -7.25 1.94
C ALA A 107 -12.08 -5.97 2.50
N LYS A 108 -13.41 -5.92 2.58
CA LYS A 108 -14.14 -4.83 3.20
C LYS A 108 -15.18 -5.31 4.18
N ALA A 109 -15.47 -4.48 5.19
CA ALA A 109 -16.56 -4.68 6.15
C ALA A 109 -17.17 -3.34 6.54
N ASN A 110 -18.41 -3.34 7.04
CA ASN A 110 -18.93 -2.20 7.77
C ASN A 110 -18.19 -2.07 9.10
N PHE A 111 -17.86 -0.84 9.46
CA PHE A 111 -17.15 -0.58 10.71
C PHE A 111 -17.99 -0.96 11.93
N ASN A 112 -17.40 -1.73 12.81
CA ASN A 112 -17.87 -1.97 14.17
C ASN A 112 -16.66 -2.15 15.09
N LYS A 113 -16.63 -1.42 16.20
CA LYS A 113 -15.49 -1.39 17.11
C LYS A 113 -15.23 -2.69 17.90
N TYR A 114 -16.11 -3.69 17.78
CA TYR A 114 -16.01 -4.97 18.49
C TYR A 114 -15.77 -6.15 17.54
N LYS A 115 -16.47 -6.16 16.40
CA LYS A 115 -16.39 -7.25 15.43
C LYS A 115 -16.66 -6.73 14.01
N MET A 116 -15.84 -7.14 13.04
CA MET A 116 -16.05 -6.88 11.63
C MET A 116 -16.02 -8.19 10.82
N ASP A 117 -17.08 -8.44 10.07
CA ASP A 117 -17.19 -9.59 9.17
C ASP A 117 -16.80 -9.14 7.75
N PHE A 118 -15.55 -9.38 7.39
CA PHE A 118 -14.97 -8.98 6.11
C PHE A 118 -15.41 -9.89 4.97
N LYS A 119 -15.64 -9.28 3.81
CA LYS A 119 -15.83 -9.97 2.52
C LYS A 119 -14.72 -9.57 1.57
N ASN A 120 -14.04 -10.55 0.95
CA ASN A 120 -13.05 -10.28 -0.06
C ASN A 120 -13.70 -9.64 -1.29
N ILE A 121 -13.05 -8.59 -1.78
CA ILE A 121 -13.41 -7.85 -2.99
C ILE A 121 -12.34 -7.93 -4.08
N PHE A 122 -11.14 -8.40 -3.73
CA PHE A 122 -10.04 -8.66 -4.66
C PHE A 122 -9.10 -9.72 -4.11
N ARG A 123 -8.55 -10.55 -5.00
CA ARG A 123 -7.49 -11.51 -4.74
C ARG A 123 -6.50 -11.49 -5.89
N ALA A 124 -5.23 -11.26 -5.59
CA ALA A 124 -4.20 -11.35 -6.62
C ALA A 124 -3.98 -12.80 -7.05
N GLU A 125 -3.97 -13.04 -8.34
CA GLU A 125 -3.70 -14.34 -8.96
C GLU A 125 -2.45 -14.28 -9.85
N PRO A 126 -1.65 -15.35 -9.87
CA PRO A 126 -1.75 -16.55 -9.06
C PRO A 126 -1.29 -16.31 -7.61
N PRO A 127 -1.72 -17.14 -6.65
CA PRO A 127 -1.09 -17.20 -5.34
C PRO A 127 0.31 -17.81 -5.45
N ILE A 128 1.25 -17.34 -4.60
CA ILE A 128 2.67 -17.68 -4.70
C ILE A 128 3.20 -18.09 -3.31
N ASN A 129 3.98 -19.14 -3.25
CA ASN A 129 4.73 -19.52 -2.05
C ASN A 129 5.96 -18.62 -1.93
N SER A 130 5.79 -17.48 -1.28
CA SER A 130 6.84 -16.50 -1.03
C SER A 130 6.43 -15.51 0.05
N GLY A 131 7.34 -15.21 0.97
CA GLY A 131 7.19 -14.17 1.99
C GLY A 131 7.59 -12.77 1.52
N TYR A 132 7.86 -12.55 0.22
CA TYR A 132 8.37 -11.28 -0.29
C TYR A 132 7.32 -10.48 -1.05
N HIS A 133 7.50 -9.15 -1.08
CA HIS A 133 6.94 -8.17 -1.99
C HIS A 133 5.42 -8.27 -2.19
N PHE A 134 4.67 -8.02 -1.13
CA PHE A 134 3.20 -8.01 -1.20
C PHE A 134 2.63 -6.69 -1.75
N GLY A 135 3.41 -5.58 -1.71
CA GLY A 135 2.89 -4.24 -1.97
C GLY A 135 1.86 -3.84 -0.92
N SER A 136 0.58 -4.03 -1.24
CA SER A 136 -0.58 -3.98 -0.32
C SER A 136 -1.07 -2.60 0.10
N ARG A 137 -0.51 -1.50 -0.41
CA ARG A 137 -1.03 -0.17 -0.09
C ARG A 137 -2.38 0.08 -0.77
N LEU A 138 -3.32 0.67 -0.04
CA LEU A 138 -4.66 1.03 -0.47
C LEU A 138 -4.80 2.55 -0.63
N LEU A 139 -5.51 2.98 -1.64
CA LEU A 139 -5.91 4.38 -1.82
C LEU A 139 -7.28 4.46 -2.47
N ILE A 140 -8.17 5.30 -1.92
CA ILE A 140 -9.42 5.64 -2.59
C ILE A 140 -9.25 7.00 -3.28
N LYS A 141 -9.43 6.97 -4.61
CA LYS A 141 -9.58 8.17 -5.43
C LYS A 141 -10.94 8.14 -6.12
N ASP A 142 -11.73 9.19 -5.93
CA ASP A 142 -13.10 9.28 -6.42
C ASP A 142 -13.94 8.08 -5.92
N LYS A 143 -14.40 7.24 -6.81
CA LYS A 143 -15.18 6.03 -6.52
C LYS A 143 -14.39 4.72 -6.70
N HIS A 144 -13.07 4.82 -6.89
CA HIS A 144 -12.23 3.67 -7.16
C HIS A 144 -11.25 3.41 -6.03
N LEU A 145 -10.97 2.13 -5.79
CA LEU A 145 -9.92 1.66 -4.91
C LEU A 145 -8.71 1.26 -5.75
N TYR A 146 -7.58 1.90 -5.48
CA TYR A 146 -6.27 1.51 -5.99
C TYR A 146 -5.59 0.60 -4.98
N VAL A 147 -4.98 -0.46 -5.48
CA VAL A 147 -4.26 -1.46 -4.66
C VAL A 147 -2.92 -1.72 -5.29
N THR A 148 -1.86 -1.71 -4.52
CA THR A 148 -0.55 -2.12 -5.01
C THR A 148 -0.36 -3.62 -4.78
N ALA A 149 0.07 -4.34 -5.80
CA ALA A 149 0.44 -5.75 -5.73
C ALA A 149 1.92 -5.91 -6.10
N GLY A 150 2.74 -6.32 -5.13
CA GLY A 150 4.17 -6.58 -5.37
C GLY A 150 4.41 -7.86 -6.16
N GLU A 151 5.59 -8.01 -6.74
CA GLU A 151 5.94 -9.12 -7.66
C GLU A 151 6.30 -10.43 -6.94
N ARG A 152 6.18 -10.48 -5.63
CA ARG A 152 6.29 -11.68 -4.80
C ARG A 152 7.65 -12.41 -4.93
N GLY A 153 8.74 -11.68 -5.24
CA GLY A 153 10.07 -12.26 -5.47
C GLY A 153 10.25 -12.96 -6.82
N GLN A 154 9.25 -12.90 -7.71
CA GLN A 154 9.28 -13.59 -9.01
C GLN A 154 9.82 -12.73 -10.16
N GLY A 155 10.22 -11.49 -9.88
CA GLY A 155 10.84 -10.58 -10.84
C GLY A 155 10.05 -10.38 -12.14
N MET A 156 10.27 -11.23 -13.14
CA MET A 156 9.64 -11.11 -14.47
C MET A 156 8.11 -11.23 -14.47
N ILE A 157 7.48 -11.74 -13.42
CA ILE A 157 6.02 -11.77 -13.33
C ILE A 157 5.41 -10.36 -13.42
N ALA A 158 6.16 -9.33 -13.02
CA ALA A 158 5.76 -7.93 -13.12
C ALA A 158 5.56 -7.45 -14.57
N GLN A 159 6.03 -8.21 -15.56
CA GLN A 159 5.85 -7.94 -16.99
C GLN A 159 4.68 -8.72 -17.60
N ASP A 160 4.07 -9.61 -16.83
CA ASP A 160 3.00 -10.46 -17.30
C ASP A 160 1.63 -9.87 -16.96
N HIS A 161 1.02 -9.23 -17.94
CA HIS A 161 -0.29 -8.59 -17.82
C HIS A 161 -1.48 -9.57 -17.63
N THR A 162 -1.21 -10.87 -17.67
CA THR A 162 -2.18 -11.93 -17.35
C THR A 162 -2.14 -12.35 -15.89
N LYS A 163 -1.33 -11.66 -15.07
CA LYS A 163 -1.13 -11.92 -13.64
C LYS A 163 -1.12 -10.62 -12.85
N HIS A 164 -1.62 -10.65 -11.61
CA HIS A 164 -1.68 -9.46 -10.78
C HIS A 164 -0.35 -9.07 -10.08
N PRO A 165 0.54 -10.00 -9.68
CA PRO A 165 1.78 -9.63 -9.01
C PRO A 165 2.65 -8.70 -9.87
N GLY A 166 3.16 -7.62 -9.25
CA GLY A 166 3.95 -6.60 -9.94
C GLY A 166 3.12 -5.51 -10.62
N SER A 167 1.89 -5.28 -10.15
CA SER A 167 0.94 -4.35 -10.77
C SER A 167 0.32 -3.37 -9.79
N ILE A 168 -0.23 -2.29 -10.33
CA ILE A 168 -1.21 -1.44 -9.68
C ILE A 168 -2.59 -1.87 -10.16
N ILE A 169 -3.45 -2.20 -9.23
CA ILE A 169 -4.82 -2.65 -9.43
C ILE A 169 -5.75 -1.48 -9.22
N ARG A 170 -6.81 -1.38 -10.02
CA ARG A 170 -7.89 -0.41 -9.85
C ARG A 170 -9.23 -1.11 -9.98
N ILE A 171 -10.02 -1.05 -8.92
CA ILE A 171 -11.36 -1.65 -8.82
C ILE A 171 -12.36 -0.63 -8.27
N ASN A 172 -13.64 -0.88 -8.46
CA ASN A 172 -14.69 -0.14 -7.75
C ASN A 172 -14.69 -0.51 -6.25
N LEU A 173 -15.31 0.30 -5.42
CA LEU A 173 -15.39 0.08 -3.96
C LEU A 173 -16.16 -1.19 -3.55
N ASP A 174 -16.89 -1.79 -4.48
CA ASP A 174 -17.57 -3.08 -4.30
C ASP A 174 -16.77 -4.29 -4.81
N GLY A 175 -15.62 -4.04 -5.48
CA GLY A 175 -14.77 -5.04 -6.09
C GLY A 175 -15.05 -5.28 -7.58
N SER A 176 -16.09 -4.68 -8.14
CA SER A 176 -16.37 -4.76 -9.58
C SER A 176 -15.34 -3.98 -10.40
N ILE A 177 -15.23 -4.32 -11.68
CA ILE A 177 -14.22 -3.75 -12.57
C ILE A 177 -14.73 -2.43 -13.15
N PRO A 178 -13.96 -1.32 -13.05
CA PRO A 178 -14.28 -0.06 -13.68
C PRO A 178 -14.33 -0.21 -15.21
N LYS A 179 -15.38 0.34 -15.83
CA LYS A 179 -15.56 0.27 -17.30
C LYS A 179 -14.47 1.01 -18.07
N ASP A 180 -13.82 1.97 -17.42
CA ASP A 180 -12.77 2.85 -17.93
C ASP A 180 -11.35 2.39 -17.52
N ASN A 181 -11.17 1.16 -17.05
CA ASN A 181 -9.85 0.57 -16.91
C ASN A 181 -9.19 0.34 -18.27
N PRO A 182 -7.84 0.23 -18.33
CA PRO A 182 -7.14 -0.01 -19.59
C PRO A 182 -7.69 -1.21 -20.34
N LYS A 183 -7.88 -1.04 -21.66
CA LYS A 183 -8.30 -2.11 -22.56
C LYS A 183 -7.34 -2.16 -23.73
N PHE A 184 -6.71 -3.30 -23.91
CA PHE A 184 -5.73 -3.50 -24.99
C PHE A 184 -6.29 -4.42 -26.06
N VAL A 185 -6.65 -3.87 -27.20
CA VAL A 185 -7.25 -4.62 -28.32
C VAL A 185 -6.35 -5.78 -28.75
N ASN A 186 -5.05 -5.56 -28.72
CA ASN A 186 -4.03 -6.56 -29.12
C ASN A 186 -3.52 -7.45 -27.97
N LYS A 187 -4.04 -7.27 -26.74
CA LYS A 187 -3.67 -8.04 -25.54
C LYS A 187 -4.95 -8.48 -24.82
N LYS A 188 -5.70 -9.36 -25.46
CA LYS A 188 -7.02 -9.82 -24.98
C LYS A 188 -7.00 -10.46 -23.58
N GLU A 189 -5.83 -10.96 -23.15
CA GLU A 189 -5.64 -11.63 -21.87
C GLU A 189 -5.23 -10.67 -20.75
N TRP A 190 -5.11 -9.35 -21.02
CA TRP A 190 -4.85 -8.37 -19.97
C TRP A 190 -5.94 -8.43 -18.91
N LEU A 191 -5.55 -8.68 -17.66
CA LEU A 191 -6.51 -8.75 -16.56
C LEU A 191 -7.18 -7.39 -16.35
N PRO A 192 -8.51 -7.35 -16.33
CA PRO A 192 -9.26 -6.10 -16.39
C PRO A 192 -9.15 -5.22 -15.13
N GLU A 193 -8.65 -5.76 -14.03
CA GLU A 193 -8.34 -5.03 -12.80
C GLU A 193 -7.03 -4.26 -12.89
N ILE A 194 -6.13 -4.65 -13.78
CA ILE A 194 -4.79 -4.06 -13.87
C ILE A 194 -4.87 -2.67 -14.49
N TYR A 195 -4.38 -1.69 -13.74
CA TYR A 195 -4.24 -0.29 -14.16
C TYR A 195 -2.86 0.00 -14.76
N GLN A 196 -1.81 -0.61 -14.19
CA GLN A 196 -0.40 -0.44 -14.55
C GLN A 196 0.39 -1.68 -14.15
N ILE A 197 1.43 -2.02 -14.92
CA ILE A 197 2.36 -3.13 -14.64
C ILE A 197 3.79 -2.65 -14.41
N GLY A 198 4.70 -3.57 -14.11
CA GLY A 198 6.15 -3.32 -14.08
C GLY A 198 6.65 -2.69 -12.79
N VAL A 199 5.99 -2.94 -11.66
CA VAL A 199 6.45 -2.52 -10.32
C VAL A 199 7.00 -3.69 -9.53
N ARG A 200 7.93 -3.41 -8.60
CA ARG A 200 8.53 -4.45 -7.74
C ARG A 200 7.75 -4.64 -6.44
N ASN A 201 7.81 -3.67 -5.55
CA ASN A 201 7.18 -3.74 -4.24
C ASN A 201 6.74 -2.34 -3.77
N PRO A 202 5.67 -1.78 -4.35
CA PRO A 202 5.20 -0.46 -3.95
C PRO A 202 4.43 -0.54 -2.62
N GLN A 203 4.97 0.12 -1.58
CA GLN A 203 4.40 0.13 -0.23
C GLN A 203 3.90 1.49 0.23
N GLY A 204 4.18 2.56 -0.52
CA GLY A 204 3.61 3.89 -0.30
C GLY A 204 2.70 4.27 -1.45
N MET A 205 1.54 4.86 -1.15
CA MET A 205 0.64 5.45 -2.15
C MET A 205 -0.18 6.57 -1.51
N SER A 206 -0.28 7.70 -2.18
CA SER A 206 -1.04 8.86 -1.72
C SER A 206 -1.61 9.65 -2.89
N LEU A 207 -2.72 10.33 -2.64
CA LEU A 207 -3.31 11.29 -3.57
C LEU A 207 -2.68 12.67 -3.32
N SER A 208 -2.12 13.27 -4.35
CA SER A 208 -1.59 14.63 -4.27
C SER A 208 -2.74 15.65 -4.25
N PRO A 209 -2.75 16.57 -3.26
CA PRO A 209 -3.76 17.63 -3.21
C PRO A 209 -3.50 18.73 -4.25
N PHE A 210 -2.32 18.76 -4.89
CA PHE A 210 -1.93 19.81 -5.83
C PHE A 210 -2.36 19.54 -7.26
N ASP A 211 -2.22 18.28 -7.72
CA ASP A 211 -2.47 17.91 -9.11
C ASP A 211 -3.43 16.71 -9.25
N ASN A 212 -3.98 16.24 -8.13
CA ASN A 212 -4.92 15.12 -8.07
C ASN A 212 -4.38 13.82 -8.70
N LYS A 213 -3.04 13.65 -8.74
CA LYS A 213 -2.41 12.41 -9.21
C LYS A 213 -2.17 11.44 -8.05
N VAL A 214 -2.18 10.16 -8.36
CA VAL A 214 -1.80 9.10 -7.42
C VAL A 214 -0.30 8.94 -7.49
N TYR A 215 0.38 9.24 -6.38
CA TYR A 215 1.82 9.01 -6.21
C TYR A 215 2.07 7.74 -5.45
N LEU A 216 3.19 7.09 -5.75
CA LEU A 216 3.61 5.87 -5.08
C LEU A 216 5.12 5.85 -4.87
N THR A 217 5.55 5.12 -3.84
CA THR A 217 6.94 4.76 -3.61
C THR A 217 7.11 3.27 -3.82
N ASN A 218 8.21 2.87 -4.44
CA ASN A 218 8.49 1.49 -4.77
C ASN A 218 9.88 1.09 -4.29
N HIS A 219 9.95 -0.02 -3.56
CA HIS A 219 11.24 -0.61 -3.22
C HIS A 219 11.87 -1.25 -4.44
N GLY A 220 12.99 -0.67 -4.87
CA GLY A 220 13.84 -1.24 -5.90
C GLY A 220 14.78 -2.32 -5.37
N ALA A 221 15.80 -2.64 -6.13
CA ALA A 221 16.88 -3.52 -5.72
C ALA A 221 18.19 -2.73 -5.65
N ARG A 222 19.02 -3.01 -4.63
CA ARG A 222 20.37 -2.43 -4.51
C ARG A 222 20.40 -0.90 -4.61
N GLY A 223 19.49 -0.22 -3.92
CA GLY A 223 19.39 1.25 -3.94
C GLY A 223 18.54 1.83 -5.07
N GLY A 224 17.81 1.01 -5.83
CA GLY A 224 16.92 1.46 -6.89
C GLY A 224 15.49 1.81 -6.41
N ASP A 225 15.35 2.29 -5.18
CA ASP A 225 14.07 2.81 -4.69
C ASP A 225 13.68 4.07 -5.47
N TRP A 226 12.40 4.21 -5.78
CA TRP A 226 11.92 5.36 -6.55
C TRP A 226 10.56 5.85 -6.08
N PHE A 227 10.29 7.10 -6.43
CA PHE A 227 9.03 7.81 -6.25
C PHE A 227 8.49 8.21 -7.63
N GLY A 228 7.20 8.01 -7.86
CA GLY A 228 6.57 8.32 -9.13
C GLY A 228 5.05 8.30 -9.05
N THR A 229 4.38 8.37 -10.20
CA THR A 229 2.91 8.38 -10.30
C THR A 229 2.39 7.03 -10.78
N ALA A 230 1.18 6.65 -10.33
CA ALA A 230 0.44 5.57 -10.97
C ALA A 230 -0.18 6.09 -12.27
N ASN A 231 0.20 5.50 -13.39
CA ASN A 231 -0.19 5.97 -14.72
C ASN A 231 -1.01 4.91 -15.47
N PHE A 232 -1.99 5.41 -16.21
CA PHE A 232 -2.92 4.59 -16.98
C PHE A 232 -2.18 3.78 -18.06
N ALA A 233 -2.31 2.46 -18.01
CA ALA A 233 -1.79 1.53 -19.00
C ALA A 233 -0.26 1.50 -19.15
N GLU A 234 0.50 2.09 -18.23
CA GLU A 234 1.96 2.13 -18.31
C GLU A 234 2.63 0.87 -17.77
N ASN A 235 3.89 0.70 -18.16
CA ASN A 235 4.80 -0.32 -17.67
C ASN A 235 6.08 0.34 -17.16
N TYR A 236 6.35 0.21 -15.87
CA TYR A 236 7.57 0.78 -15.24
C TYR A 236 8.83 -0.09 -15.39
N GLY A 237 8.75 -1.17 -16.15
CA GLY A 237 9.92 -1.90 -16.63
C GLY A 237 10.66 -2.71 -15.57
N TRP A 238 10.08 -2.93 -14.37
CA TRP A 238 10.75 -3.74 -13.37
C TRP A 238 11.20 -5.08 -13.93
N LYS A 239 12.50 -5.39 -13.74
CA LYS A 239 13.24 -6.56 -14.17
C LYS A 239 13.60 -6.60 -15.67
N ILE A 240 13.14 -5.67 -16.50
CA ILE A 240 13.61 -5.53 -17.90
C ILE A 240 14.82 -4.59 -17.98
N LEU A 241 14.89 -3.58 -17.10
CA LEU A 241 15.89 -2.53 -17.04
C LEU A 241 17.02 -2.88 -16.09
#